data_2ca7504be62b320a8f33384323fad70c
#
_entry.id   2ca7504be62b320a8f33384323fad70c
#
_cell.length_a   1.000
_cell.length_b   1.000
_cell.length_c   1.000
_cell.angle_alpha   90.00
_cell.angle_beta   90.00
_cell.angle_gamma   90.00
#
_symmetry.space_group_name_H-M   'P 1'
#
loop_
_entity.id
_entity.type
_entity.pdbx_description
1 polymer ?
#
loop_
_entity_poly.entity_id
_entity_poly.type
_entity_poly.pdbx_seq_one_letter_code
_entity_poly.pdbx_strand_id
1 'polypeptide(L)'
;ATFFRLVAFQYLSETIENLLYIDADVICKGSLAGLLDINFDGDKFAAVIKDVPFMQEKPAKRLAIEGLPGNYFNAGVVYLQLEAWAKNDFMNKAIAMLASDPQHTKYKCLDQDILNILFFGHCIFISGDYDCFYGIDYELKNKSDEDYKKTITDDTKLIHYVGVTKPWNDWTNYPCQKYFNEAYQVSCWNDVAFIPATNEKQYQVKYQHAKKNGDTFNAFIYFIKFKLNKYKRKLFG
;
A
#
# COMPACT_ATOMS: atom_id res chain seq x y z
N ALA A 1 -7.43 -10.46 -6.00
CA ALA A 1 -7.39 -10.38 -4.52
C ALA A 1 -7.89 -9.01 -4.03
N THR A 2 -7.50 -7.92 -4.67
CA THR A 2 -7.76 -6.54 -4.20
C THR A 2 -9.26 -6.22 -3.97
N PHE A 3 -10.17 -6.79 -4.78
CA PHE A 3 -11.62 -6.57 -4.63
C PHE A 3 -12.27 -7.35 -3.48
N PHE A 4 -11.56 -8.23 -2.78
CA PHE A 4 -12.13 -8.96 -1.66
C PHE A 4 -12.57 -8.06 -0.51
N ARG A 5 -11.95 -6.88 -0.35
CA ARG A 5 -12.37 -5.91 0.65
C ARG A 5 -13.81 -5.43 0.46
N LEU A 6 -14.28 -5.31 -0.78
CA LEU A 6 -15.66 -4.90 -1.09
C LEU A 6 -16.66 -5.94 -0.56
N VAL A 7 -16.35 -7.23 -0.77
CA VAL A 7 -17.16 -8.35 -0.24
C VAL A 7 -17.09 -8.41 1.28
N ALA A 8 -15.89 -8.19 1.84
CA ALA A 8 -15.70 -8.16 3.29
C ALA A 8 -16.51 -7.03 3.94
N PHE A 9 -16.52 -5.83 3.37
CA PHE A 9 -17.35 -4.71 3.86
C PHE A 9 -18.84 -5.06 3.84
N GLN A 10 -19.32 -5.67 2.76
CA GLN A 10 -20.73 -6.11 2.66
C GLN A 10 -21.08 -7.16 3.72
N TYR A 11 -20.24 -8.19 3.86
CA TYR A 11 -20.49 -9.28 4.81
C TYR A 11 -20.46 -8.79 6.26
N LEU A 12 -19.47 -7.97 6.60
CA LEU A 12 -19.27 -7.47 7.96
C LEU A 12 -20.28 -6.39 8.34
N SER A 13 -20.88 -5.70 7.38
CA SER A 13 -21.90 -4.65 7.65
C SER A 13 -23.15 -5.17 8.35
N GLU A 14 -23.38 -6.48 8.35
CA GLU A 14 -24.49 -7.12 9.05
C GLU A 14 -24.26 -7.23 10.58
N THR A 15 -22.99 -7.18 11.02
CA THR A 15 -22.64 -7.49 12.41
C THR A 15 -21.68 -6.51 13.07
N ILE A 16 -20.99 -5.67 12.30
CA ILE A 16 -19.97 -4.74 12.77
C ILE A 16 -20.34 -3.32 12.36
N GLU A 17 -20.35 -2.41 13.34
CA GLU A 17 -20.65 -1.00 13.11
C GLU A 17 -19.47 -0.25 12.48
N ASN A 18 -18.30 -0.36 13.08
CA ASN A 18 -17.08 0.33 12.64
C ASN A 18 -15.99 -0.66 12.28
N LEU A 19 -15.32 -0.42 11.14
CA LEU A 19 -14.25 -1.28 10.65
C LEU A 19 -13.01 -0.46 10.34
N LEU A 20 -11.86 -0.90 10.84
CA LEU A 20 -10.56 -0.47 10.35
C LEU A 20 -10.03 -1.52 9.36
N TYR A 21 -9.97 -1.13 8.09
CA TYR A 21 -9.32 -1.93 7.05
C TYR A 21 -7.86 -1.52 6.93
N ILE A 22 -6.97 -2.50 6.84
CA ILE A 22 -5.52 -2.31 6.67
C ILE A 22 -5.02 -3.29 5.60
N ASP A 23 -4.25 -2.80 4.64
CA ASP A 23 -3.58 -3.64 3.64
C ASP A 23 -2.51 -4.54 4.27
N ALA A 24 -2.23 -5.69 3.66
CA ALA A 24 -1.29 -6.69 4.18
C ALA A 24 0.19 -6.24 4.16
N ASP A 25 0.49 -5.11 3.53
CA ASP A 25 1.82 -4.50 3.47
C ASP A 25 1.96 -3.28 4.38
N VAL A 26 1.11 -3.20 5.40
CA VAL A 26 1.14 -2.17 6.44
C VAL A 26 1.62 -2.77 7.76
N ILE A 27 2.51 -2.05 8.46
CA ILE A 27 3.01 -2.42 9.80
C ILE A 27 2.55 -1.39 10.83
N CYS A 28 2.01 -1.89 11.94
CA CYS A 28 1.64 -1.06 13.07
C CYS A 28 2.88 -0.73 13.93
N LYS A 29 3.19 0.56 14.05
CA LYS A 29 4.31 1.09 14.83
C LYS A 29 3.85 1.78 16.11
N GLY A 30 2.66 2.34 16.13
CA GLY A 30 2.14 3.13 17.24
C GLY A 30 0.68 2.84 17.60
N SER A 31 0.17 3.48 18.63
CA SER A 31 -1.21 3.31 19.08
C SER A 31 -2.21 3.82 18.04
N LEU A 32 -3.26 3.03 17.80
CA LEU A 32 -4.38 3.37 16.92
C LEU A 32 -5.59 3.92 17.70
N ALA A 33 -5.46 4.09 19.02
CA ALA A 33 -6.57 4.53 19.88
C ALA A 33 -7.22 5.84 19.41
N GLY A 34 -6.43 6.77 18.86
CA GLY A 34 -6.96 8.05 18.34
C GLY A 34 -7.95 7.89 17.16
N LEU A 35 -8.05 6.72 16.52
CA LEU A 35 -9.11 6.47 15.54
C LEU A 35 -10.49 6.35 16.19
N LEU A 36 -10.55 5.94 17.46
CA LEU A 36 -11.81 5.82 18.20
C LEU A 36 -12.40 7.19 18.56
N ASP A 37 -11.59 8.24 18.55
CA ASP A 37 -12.03 9.62 18.83
C ASP A 37 -12.61 10.32 17.59
N ILE A 38 -12.57 9.66 16.42
CA ILE A 38 -13.12 10.23 15.19
C ILE A 38 -14.62 10.22 15.26
N ASN A 39 -15.21 11.42 15.20
CA ASN A 39 -16.65 11.59 15.11
C ASN A 39 -17.06 11.74 13.64
N PHE A 40 -17.95 10.86 13.18
CA PHE A 40 -18.52 10.93 11.84
C PHE A 40 -19.81 11.78 11.88
N ASP A 41 -19.63 13.10 11.76
CA ASP A 41 -20.75 14.05 11.75
C ASP A 41 -21.37 14.20 10.36
N GLY A 42 -22.69 14.40 10.36
CA GLY A 42 -23.47 14.65 9.15
C GLY A 42 -23.52 13.45 8.22
N ASP A 43 -22.95 13.60 7.03
CA ASP A 43 -22.91 12.58 5.98
C ASP A 43 -21.55 11.89 5.83
N LYS A 44 -20.63 12.13 6.79
CA LYS A 44 -19.31 11.49 6.81
C LYS A 44 -19.42 10.11 7.40
N PHE A 45 -18.71 9.15 6.79
CA PHE A 45 -18.69 7.76 7.25
C PHE A 45 -17.33 7.06 7.05
N ALA A 46 -16.35 7.73 6.47
CA ALA A 46 -15.02 7.16 6.29
C ALA A 46 -13.92 8.16 6.69
N ALA A 47 -12.92 7.68 7.44
CA ALA A 47 -11.69 8.41 7.74
C ALA A 47 -10.55 7.79 6.94
N VAL A 48 -9.87 8.62 6.16
CA VAL A 48 -8.89 8.20 5.15
C VAL A 48 -7.72 9.15 5.07
N ILE A 49 -6.66 8.75 4.40
CA ILE A 49 -5.45 9.55 4.21
C ILE A 49 -5.32 9.94 2.74
N LYS A 50 -5.06 11.22 2.46
CA LYS A 50 -4.81 11.69 1.09
C LYS A 50 -3.62 10.97 0.49
N ASP A 51 -3.78 10.48 -0.73
CA ASP A 51 -2.68 9.84 -1.46
C ASP A 51 -1.64 10.88 -1.91
N VAL A 52 -0.49 10.41 -2.35
CA VAL A 52 0.64 11.25 -2.79
C VAL A 52 0.26 12.19 -3.95
N PRO A 53 0.98 13.32 -4.15
CA PRO A 53 0.63 14.33 -5.17
C PRO A 53 0.44 13.76 -6.58
N PHE A 54 1.24 12.76 -6.97
CA PHE A 54 1.08 12.10 -8.27
C PHE A 54 -0.30 11.47 -8.44
N MET A 55 -0.84 10.85 -7.38
CA MET A 55 -2.15 10.21 -7.39
C MET A 55 -3.28 11.23 -7.41
N GLN A 56 -3.07 12.41 -6.82
CA GLN A 56 -4.01 13.53 -6.90
C GLN A 56 -4.18 14.07 -8.32
N GLU A 57 -3.13 14.00 -9.15
CA GLU A 57 -3.20 14.54 -10.51
C GLU A 57 -3.71 13.52 -11.52
N LYS A 58 -2.90 12.51 -11.84
CA LYS A 58 -3.21 11.60 -12.96
C LYS A 58 -4.38 10.66 -12.70
N PRO A 59 -4.40 9.84 -11.62
CA PRO A 59 -5.52 8.96 -11.34
C PRO A 59 -6.82 9.72 -11.09
N ALA A 60 -6.80 10.74 -10.23
CA ALA A 60 -8.01 11.49 -9.90
C ALA A 60 -8.61 12.20 -11.12
N LYS A 61 -7.79 12.84 -11.96
CA LYS A 61 -8.26 13.49 -13.21
C LYS A 61 -8.82 12.47 -14.21
N ARG A 62 -8.26 11.25 -14.30
CA ARG A 62 -8.77 10.17 -15.18
C ARG A 62 -10.22 9.82 -14.88
N LEU A 63 -10.60 9.84 -13.61
CA LEU A 63 -11.95 9.49 -13.16
C LEU A 63 -12.99 10.54 -13.54
N ALA A 64 -12.57 11.75 -13.94
CA ALA A 64 -13.41 12.85 -14.43
C ALA A 64 -14.55 13.27 -13.46
N ILE A 65 -14.26 13.24 -12.16
CA ILE A 65 -15.14 13.74 -11.10
C ILE A 65 -14.61 15.10 -10.66
N GLU A 66 -15.43 16.13 -10.80
CA GLU A 66 -15.10 17.47 -10.33
C GLU A 66 -14.84 17.46 -8.81
N GLY A 67 -13.75 18.10 -8.38
CA GLY A 67 -13.35 18.15 -6.97
C GLY A 67 -12.63 16.89 -6.44
N LEU A 68 -12.56 15.79 -7.18
CA LEU A 68 -11.79 14.61 -6.76
C LEU A 68 -10.27 14.88 -6.75
N PRO A 69 -9.67 15.60 -7.71
CA PRO A 69 -8.28 16.03 -7.60
C PRO A 69 -8.06 16.86 -6.32
N GLY A 70 -7.03 16.49 -5.54
CA GLY A 70 -6.78 17.04 -4.20
C GLY A 70 -7.54 16.36 -3.07
N ASN A 71 -8.49 15.46 -3.38
CA ASN A 71 -9.28 14.68 -2.42
C ASN A 71 -9.24 13.16 -2.68
N TYR A 72 -8.32 12.70 -3.53
CA TYR A 72 -8.12 11.28 -3.78
C TYR A 72 -7.33 10.66 -2.62
N PHE A 73 -7.87 9.57 -2.04
CA PHE A 73 -7.26 8.91 -0.89
C PHE A 73 -6.60 7.58 -1.26
N ASN A 74 -5.63 7.16 -0.46
CA ASN A 74 -5.07 5.81 -0.51
C ASN A 74 -6.01 4.83 0.20
N ALA A 75 -6.31 3.71 -0.44
CA ALA A 75 -7.24 2.72 0.10
C ALA A 75 -6.58 1.65 0.98
N GLY A 76 -5.29 1.78 1.28
CA GLY A 76 -4.55 0.82 2.11
C GLY A 76 -4.89 0.89 3.60
N VAL A 77 -5.37 2.05 4.07
CA VAL A 77 -5.90 2.23 5.43
C VAL A 77 -7.20 3.01 5.35
N VAL A 78 -8.29 2.38 5.78
CA VAL A 78 -9.64 2.99 5.76
C VAL A 78 -10.36 2.65 7.06
N TYR A 79 -10.71 3.67 7.84
CA TYR A 79 -11.60 3.50 8.99
C TYR A 79 -12.99 3.99 8.61
N LEU A 80 -14.01 3.13 8.68
CA LEU A 80 -15.33 3.42 8.15
C LEU A 80 -16.47 2.86 9.00
N GLN A 81 -17.63 3.53 8.94
CA GLN A 81 -18.91 3.03 9.44
C GLN A 81 -19.55 2.13 8.38
N LEU A 82 -19.68 0.85 8.67
CA LEU A 82 -20.18 -0.15 7.71
C LEU A 82 -21.70 -0.04 7.44
N GLU A 83 -22.49 0.57 8.33
CA GLU A 83 -23.89 0.86 8.06
C GLU A 83 -24.04 1.69 6.77
N ALA A 84 -23.16 2.67 6.57
CA ALA A 84 -23.19 3.50 5.36
C ALA A 84 -22.91 2.69 4.09
N TRP A 85 -22.08 1.64 4.18
CA TRP A 85 -21.82 0.73 3.06
C TRP A 85 -23.10 0.04 2.57
N ALA A 86 -23.84 -0.57 3.50
CA ALA A 86 -25.08 -1.26 3.19
C ALA A 86 -26.20 -0.28 2.77
N LYS A 87 -26.40 0.80 3.53
CA LYS A 87 -27.45 1.81 3.29
C LYS A 87 -27.35 2.48 1.91
N ASN A 88 -26.14 2.69 1.42
CA ASN A 88 -25.89 3.31 0.12
C ASN A 88 -25.79 2.29 -1.02
N ASP A 89 -25.97 1.01 -0.76
CA ASP A 89 -25.87 -0.07 -1.76
C ASP A 89 -24.53 -0.05 -2.53
N PHE A 90 -23.42 0.21 -1.81
CA PHE A 90 -22.11 0.37 -2.42
C PHE A 90 -21.59 -0.92 -3.07
N MET A 91 -21.99 -2.08 -2.58
CA MET A 91 -21.60 -3.35 -3.20
C MET A 91 -22.12 -3.47 -4.62
N ASN A 92 -23.43 -3.24 -4.85
CA ASN A 92 -24.01 -3.32 -6.19
C ASN A 92 -23.48 -2.22 -7.11
N LYS A 93 -23.25 -1.02 -6.58
CA LYS A 93 -22.60 0.07 -7.34
C LYS A 93 -21.19 -0.31 -7.76
N ALA A 94 -20.38 -0.90 -6.87
CA ALA A 94 -19.03 -1.37 -7.18
C ALA A 94 -19.05 -2.46 -8.26
N ILE A 95 -19.95 -3.44 -8.16
CA ILE A 95 -20.11 -4.50 -9.17
C ILE A 95 -20.47 -3.89 -10.53
N ALA A 96 -21.42 -2.95 -10.57
CA ALA A 96 -21.81 -2.28 -11.81
C ALA A 96 -20.63 -1.52 -12.44
N MET A 97 -19.84 -0.82 -11.62
CA MET A 97 -18.63 -0.13 -12.08
C MET A 97 -17.61 -1.11 -12.67
N LEU A 98 -17.32 -2.22 -11.99
CA LEU A 98 -16.41 -3.25 -12.47
C LEU A 98 -16.91 -3.90 -13.77
N ALA A 99 -18.19 -4.19 -13.85
CA ALA A 99 -18.81 -4.75 -15.06
C ALA A 99 -18.73 -3.78 -16.26
N SER A 100 -18.75 -2.47 -16.01
CA SER A 100 -18.64 -1.44 -17.04
C SER A 100 -17.23 -1.24 -17.59
N ASP A 101 -16.20 -1.75 -16.90
CA ASP A 101 -14.78 -1.60 -17.27
C ASP A 101 -14.00 -2.91 -17.10
N PRO A 102 -14.37 -3.99 -17.81
CA PRO A 102 -13.76 -5.32 -17.64
C PRO A 102 -12.27 -5.36 -18.00
N GLN A 103 -11.77 -4.37 -18.72
CA GLN A 103 -10.36 -4.25 -19.10
C GLN A 103 -9.56 -3.31 -18.18
N HIS A 104 -10.18 -2.76 -17.13
CA HIS A 104 -9.57 -1.81 -16.19
C HIS A 104 -8.88 -0.61 -16.88
N THR A 105 -9.51 -0.08 -17.92
CA THR A 105 -9.00 1.08 -18.65
C THR A 105 -9.34 2.38 -17.95
N LYS A 106 -10.50 2.45 -17.31
CA LYS A 106 -10.97 3.55 -16.47
C LYS A 106 -10.49 3.40 -15.03
N TYR A 107 -10.74 2.24 -14.41
CA TYR A 107 -10.39 1.98 -12.99
C TYR A 107 -9.02 1.30 -12.88
N LYS A 108 -7.95 2.00 -13.28
CA LYS A 108 -6.57 1.46 -13.32
C LYS A 108 -5.97 1.20 -11.95
N CYS A 109 -6.44 1.94 -10.92
CA CYS A 109 -6.07 1.70 -9.52
C CYS A 109 -7.08 0.77 -8.84
N LEU A 110 -7.85 0.01 -9.63
CA LEU A 110 -8.74 -1.06 -9.20
C LEU A 110 -9.75 -0.60 -8.14
N ASP A 111 -9.77 -1.27 -7.00
CA ASP A 111 -10.64 -0.98 -5.87
C ASP A 111 -10.43 0.41 -5.26
N GLN A 112 -9.20 0.95 -5.29
CA GLN A 112 -8.94 2.30 -4.82
C GLN A 112 -9.68 3.35 -5.66
N ASP A 113 -9.73 3.21 -6.98
CA ASP A 113 -10.51 4.11 -7.85
C ASP A 113 -12.01 4.03 -7.52
N ILE A 114 -12.51 2.81 -7.32
CA ILE A 114 -13.92 2.56 -6.99
C ILE A 114 -14.30 3.18 -5.65
N LEU A 115 -13.50 2.93 -4.60
CA LEU A 115 -13.75 3.49 -3.27
C LEU A 115 -13.67 5.02 -3.27
N ASN A 116 -12.72 5.61 -4.00
CA ASN A 116 -12.63 7.06 -4.14
C ASN A 116 -13.87 7.68 -4.80
N ILE A 117 -14.52 6.97 -5.73
CA ILE A 117 -15.77 7.42 -6.36
C ILE A 117 -16.95 7.26 -5.39
N LEU A 118 -17.07 6.09 -4.76
CA LEU A 118 -18.19 5.77 -3.87
C LEU A 118 -18.20 6.63 -2.60
N PHE A 119 -17.03 6.99 -2.10
CA PHE A 119 -16.87 7.75 -0.85
C PHE A 119 -16.66 9.25 -1.09
N PHE A 120 -16.68 9.70 -2.35
CA PHE A 120 -16.44 11.10 -2.67
C PHE A 120 -17.46 12.02 -1.97
N GLY A 121 -16.93 13.02 -1.27
CA GLY A 121 -17.73 13.93 -0.47
C GLY A 121 -18.02 13.46 0.96
N HIS A 122 -17.81 12.17 1.27
CA HIS A 122 -18.18 11.55 2.54
C HIS A 122 -16.99 11.16 3.42
N CYS A 123 -15.78 11.61 3.08
CA CYS A 123 -14.57 11.31 3.83
C CYS A 123 -14.21 12.43 4.81
N ILE A 124 -13.58 12.03 5.94
CA ILE A 124 -12.76 12.84 6.79
C ILE A 124 -11.30 12.53 6.46
N PHE A 125 -10.49 13.54 6.18
CA PHE A 125 -9.06 13.35 5.98
C PHE A 125 -8.33 13.49 7.31
N ILE A 126 -7.61 12.42 7.69
CA ILE A 126 -6.84 12.36 8.93
C ILE A 126 -5.34 12.46 8.67
N SER A 127 -4.54 12.51 9.75
CA SER A 127 -3.08 12.61 9.66
C SER A 127 -2.46 11.47 8.85
N GLY A 128 -1.45 11.77 8.02
CA GLY A 128 -0.64 10.80 7.32
C GLY A 128 0.12 9.82 8.24
N ASP A 129 0.15 10.08 9.55
CA ASP A 129 0.72 9.14 10.52
C ASP A 129 -0.03 7.82 10.58
N TYR A 130 -1.30 7.81 10.20
CA TYR A 130 -2.14 6.61 10.13
C TYR A 130 -2.03 5.85 8.80
N ASP A 131 -1.26 6.34 7.84
CA ASP A 131 -0.92 5.63 6.59
C ASP A 131 0.36 6.25 5.99
N CYS A 132 1.48 6.08 6.70
CA CYS A 132 2.76 6.64 6.31
C CYS A 132 3.35 5.85 5.14
N PHE A 133 3.26 6.39 3.93
CA PHE A 133 3.76 5.74 2.70
C PHE A 133 5.27 5.73 2.67
N TYR A 134 5.86 4.54 2.59
CA TYR A 134 7.29 4.39 2.37
C TYR A 134 7.56 3.24 1.40
N GLY A 135 8.00 3.60 0.21
CA GLY A 135 8.43 2.62 -0.80
C GLY A 135 9.90 2.25 -0.60
N ILE A 136 10.13 0.99 -0.50
CA ILE A 136 11.46 0.41 -0.33
C ILE A 136 12.43 0.83 -1.44
N ASP A 137 11.97 0.89 -2.69
CA ASP A 137 12.80 1.35 -3.80
C ASP A 137 13.27 2.81 -3.65
N TYR A 138 12.65 3.59 -2.76
CA TYR A 138 13.10 4.96 -2.48
C TYR A 138 14.47 4.98 -1.84
N GLU A 139 14.81 4.00 -1.02
CA GLU A 139 16.13 3.93 -0.38
C GLU A 139 17.27 3.70 -1.35
N LEU A 140 17.03 3.04 -2.48
CA LEU A 140 18.03 2.92 -3.54
C LEU A 140 18.37 4.26 -4.20
N LYS A 141 17.43 5.21 -4.16
CA LYS A 141 17.57 6.55 -4.76
C LYS A 141 18.08 7.58 -3.77
N ASN A 142 17.91 7.33 -2.48
CA ASN A 142 18.30 8.25 -1.41
C ASN A 142 19.83 8.28 -1.25
N LYS A 143 20.34 9.45 -0.86
CA LYS A 143 21.76 9.63 -0.62
C LYS A 143 22.19 9.15 0.76
N SER A 144 21.28 9.21 1.74
CA SER A 144 21.49 8.79 3.13
C SER A 144 20.66 7.55 3.43
N ASP A 145 21.25 6.59 4.16
CA ASP A 145 20.55 5.39 4.62
C ASP A 145 19.55 5.70 5.75
N GLU A 146 19.57 6.93 6.27
CA GLU A 146 18.65 7.41 7.30
C GLU A 146 17.54 8.35 6.78
N ASP A 147 17.47 8.57 5.46
CA ASP A 147 16.46 9.46 4.88
C ASP A 147 15.01 9.01 5.18
N TYR A 148 14.79 7.72 5.42
CA TYR A 148 13.47 7.21 5.84
C TYR A 148 13.00 7.85 7.16
N LYS A 149 13.90 8.26 8.06
CA LYS A 149 13.58 8.91 9.34
C LYS A 149 12.87 10.27 9.18
N LYS A 150 12.98 10.89 8.01
CA LYS A 150 12.27 12.13 7.70
C LYS A 150 10.79 11.88 7.42
N THR A 151 10.43 10.66 7.01
CA THR A 151 9.07 10.26 6.68
C THR A 151 8.45 9.44 7.79
N ILE A 152 9.20 8.44 8.32
CA ILE A 152 8.79 7.59 9.42
C ILE A 152 9.32 8.20 10.71
N THR A 153 8.46 8.92 11.42
CA THR A 153 8.78 9.65 12.66
C THR A 153 8.28 8.92 13.91
N ASP A 154 8.46 9.50 15.08
CA ASP A 154 7.91 8.96 16.33
C ASP A 154 6.39 9.04 16.36
N ASP A 155 5.78 9.98 15.67
CA ASP A 155 4.33 10.12 15.55
C ASP A 155 3.68 9.11 14.63
N THR A 156 4.42 8.50 13.72
CA THR A 156 3.92 7.48 12.77
C THR A 156 3.28 6.31 13.51
N LYS A 157 2.03 5.99 13.15
CA LYS A 157 1.23 4.90 13.71
C LYS A 157 1.26 3.66 12.81
N LEU A 158 1.05 3.86 11.51
CA LEU A 158 1.07 2.80 10.50
C LEU A 158 2.09 3.14 9.41
N ILE A 159 2.94 2.18 9.06
CA ILE A 159 3.90 2.28 7.96
C ILE A 159 3.39 1.42 6.81
N HIS A 160 3.11 2.03 5.69
CA HIS A 160 2.65 1.36 4.48
C HIS A 160 3.82 1.18 3.51
N TYR A 161 4.29 -0.05 3.31
CA TYR A 161 5.37 -0.36 2.37
C TYR A 161 4.84 -0.38 0.94
N VAL A 162 4.57 0.81 0.40
CA VAL A 162 4.00 0.98 -0.95
C VAL A 162 4.95 0.53 -2.06
N GLY A 163 4.39 0.19 -3.22
CA GLY A 163 5.15 -0.21 -4.40
C GLY A 163 5.32 -1.72 -4.55
N VAL A 164 6.11 -2.12 -5.56
CA VAL A 164 6.23 -3.54 -5.98
C VAL A 164 7.16 -4.32 -5.07
N THR A 165 8.18 -3.67 -4.53
CA THR A 165 9.19 -4.28 -3.66
C THR A 165 8.69 -4.26 -2.22
N LYS A 166 8.69 -5.42 -1.56
CA LYS A 166 8.11 -5.59 -0.23
C LYS A 166 9.16 -6.04 0.80
N PRO A 167 8.98 -5.74 2.10
CA PRO A 167 9.97 -6.05 3.14
C PRO A 167 10.18 -7.55 3.38
N TRP A 168 9.26 -8.41 2.96
CA TRP A 168 9.39 -9.87 3.06
C TRP A 168 10.11 -10.52 1.88
N ASN A 169 10.72 -9.73 0.99
CA ASN A 169 11.56 -10.25 -0.08
C ASN A 169 13.01 -10.39 0.40
N ASP A 170 13.67 -11.52 0.16
CA ASP A 170 15.06 -11.75 0.54
C ASP A 170 16.07 -10.92 -0.29
N TRP A 171 15.56 -10.30 -1.35
CA TRP A 171 16.35 -9.48 -2.27
C TRP A 171 16.32 -7.99 -1.96
N THR A 172 15.79 -7.65 -0.79
CA THR A 172 15.76 -6.30 -0.24
C THR A 172 16.55 -6.27 1.06
N ASN A 173 17.24 -5.19 1.33
CA ASN A 173 17.99 -5.03 2.58
C ASN A 173 18.24 -3.54 2.81
N TYR A 174 17.34 -2.90 3.57
CA TYR A 174 17.47 -1.48 3.90
C TYR A 174 16.99 -1.15 5.30
N PRO A 175 17.42 0.01 5.81
CA PRO A 175 17.21 0.38 7.21
C PRO A 175 15.73 0.46 7.62
N CYS A 176 14.83 0.93 6.76
CA CYS A 176 13.40 1.02 7.12
C CYS A 176 12.71 -0.34 7.28
N GLN A 177 13.33 -1.42 6.76
CA GLN A 177 12.82 -2.79 6.91
C GLN A 177 12.82 -3.26 8.36
N LYS A 178 13.57 -2.59 9.26
CA LYS A 178 13.64 -2.93 10.68
C LYS A 178 12.25 -3.07 11.32
N TYR A 179 11.31 -2.19 11.01
CA TYR A 179 9.96 -2.22 11.59
C TYR A 179 9.18 -3.47 11.17
N PHE A 180 9.34 -3.91 9.93
CA PHE A 180 8.80 -5.18 9.48
C PHE A 180 9.48 -6.36 10.16
N ASN A 181 10.81 -6.35 10.24
CA ASN A 181 11.59 -7.43 10.86
C ASN A 181 11.24 -7.60 12.33
N GLU A 182 11.06 -6.52 13.08
CA GLU A 182 10.63 -6.54 14.49
C GLU A 182 9.25 -7.21 14.63
N ALA A 183 8.27 -6.81 13.81
CA ALA A 183 6.94 -7.41 13.80
C ALA A 183 6.97 -8.89 13.36
N TYR A 184 7.78 -9.22 12.34
CA TYR A 184 7.96 -10.58 11.83
C TYR A 184 8.51 -11.51 12.92
N GLN A 185 9.54 -11.09 13.68
CA GLN A 185 10.18 -11.90 14.70
C GLN A 185 9.24 -12.33 15.84
N VAL A 186 8.22 -11.53 16.16
CA VAL A 186 7.25 -11.85 17.22
C VAL A 186 5.95 -12.45 16.67
N SER A 187 5.83 -12.59 15.35
CA SER A 187 4.67 -13.16 14.70
C SER A 187 4.70 -14.70 14.69
N CYS A 188 3.55 -15.33 14.43
CA CYS A 188 3.47 -16.77 14.19
C CYS A 188 4.12 -17.20 12.85
N TRP A 189 4.64 -16.26 12.05
CA TRP A 189 5.28 -16.50 10.76
C TRP A 189 6.79 -16.39 10.81
N ASN A 190 7.40 -16.25 12.00
CA ASN A 190 8.83 -15.99 12.20
C ASN A 190 9.79 -17.06 11.67
N ASP A 191 9.28 -18.24 11.32
CA ASP A 191 10.00 -19.34 10.69
C ASP A 191 9.79 -19.44 9.17
N VAL A 192 8.91 -18.62 8.60
CA VAL A 192 8.64 -18.63 7.16
C VAL A 192 9.72 -17.87 6.42
N ALA A 193 10.44 -18.54 5.52
CA ALA A 193 11.51 -17.92 4.74
C ALA A 193 10.98 -16.78 3.86
N PHE A 194 11.77 -15.70 3.74
CA PHE A 194 11.46 -14.61 2.83
C PHE A 194 11.47 -15.06 1.37
N ILE A 195 10.68 -14.38 0.54
CA ILE A 195 10.51 -14.73 -0.87
C ILE A 195 11.82 -14.48 -1.65
N PRO A 196 12.43 -15.52 -2.25
CA PRO A 196 13.70 -15.39 -2.95
C PRO A 196 13.57 -14.67 -4.29
N ALA A 197 14.67 -14.04 -4.74
CA ALA A 197 14.78 -13.50 -6.08
C ALA A 197 14.71 -14.61 -7.14
N THR A 198 13.85 -14.46 -8.14
CA THR A 198 13.63 -15.46 -9.19
C THR A 198 13.86 -14.92 -10.62
N ASN A 199 13.87 -13.62 -10.81
CA ASN A 199 13.95 -13.00 -12.13
C ASN A 199 14.99 -11.89 -12.24
N GLU A 200 15.24 -11.44 -13.46
CA GLU A 200 16.25 -10.42 -13.77
C GLU A 200 16.10 -9.15 -12.92
N LYS A 201 14.88 -8.61 -12.82
CA LYS A 201 14.64 -7.35 -12.09
C LYS A 201 14.93 -7.49 -10.59
N GLN A 202 14.51 -8.58 -9.98
CA GLN A 202 14.74 -8.86 -8.56
C GLN A 202 16.25 -9.04 -8.26
N TYR A 203 17.00 -9.77 -9.10
CA TYR A 203 18.46 -9.87 -8.96
C TYR A 203 19.15 -8.53 -9.21
N GLN A 204 18.63 -7.66 -10.07
CA GLN A 204 19.14 -6.31 -10.24
C GLN A 204 18.98 -5.48 -8.96
N VAL A 205 17.81 -5.52 -8.33
CA VAL A 205 17.55 -4.83 -7.04
C VAL A 205 18.45 -5.40 -5.96
N LYS A 206 18.55 -6.73 -5.84
CA LYS A 206 19.42 -7.42 -4.87
C LYS A 206 20.88 -6.98 -5.01
N TYR A 207 21.38 -6.91 -6.24
CA TYR A 207 22.71 -6.38 -6.56
C TYR A 207 22.88 -4.92 -6.12
N GLN A 208 21.92 -4.07 -6.45
CA GLN A 208 21.96 -2.64 -6.12
C GLN A 208 21.99 -2.40 -4.61
N HIS A 209 21.17 -3.14 -3.83
CA HIS A 209 21.17 -3.07 -2.37
C HIS A 209 22.51 -3.55 -1.79
N ALA A 210 23.01 -4.71 -2.21
CA ALA A 210 24.30 -5.21 -1.73
C ALA A 210 25.44 -4.22 -2.02
N LYS A 211 25.43 -3.61 -3.22
CA LYS A 211 26.42 -2.58 -3.59
C LYS A 211 26.29 -1.34 -2.70
N LYS A 212 25.06 -0.85 -2.46
CA LYS A 212 24.83 0.31 -1.60
C LYS A 212 25.29 0.07 -0.17
N ASN A 213 25.06 -1.14 0.35
CA ASN A 213 25.45 -1.54 1.70
C ASN A 213 26.95 -1.91 1.84
N GLY A 214 27.74 -1.76 0.78
CA GLY A 214 29.18 -2.09 0.80
C GLY A 214 29.51 -3.58 0.79
N ASP A 215 28.52 -4.45 0.61
CA ASP A 215 28.72 -5.89 0.50
C ASP A 215 29.20 -6.26 -0.92
N THR A 216 30.47 -6.03 -1.17
CA THR A 216 31.09 -6.20 -2.49
C THR A 216 31.06 -7.63 -2.99
N PHE A 217 31.21 -8.62 -2.10
CA PHE A 217 31.20 -10.03 -2.45
C PHE A 217 29.82 -10.49 -2.94
N ASN A 218 28.78 -10.25 -2.15
CA ASN A 218 27.42 -10.58 -2.56
C ASN A 218 26.94 -9.73 -3.74
N ALA A 219 27.33 -8.45 -3.81
CA ALA A 219 27.05 -7.62 -4.97
C ALA A 219 27.60 -8.24 -6.27
N PHE A 220 28.81 -8.78 -6.26
CA PHE A 220 29.38 -9.46 -7.42
C PHE A 220 28.58 -10.74 -7.80
N ILE A 221 28.25 -11.58 -6.83
CA ILE A 221 27.45 -12.80 -7.06
C ILE A 221 26.08 -12.43 -7.67
N TYR A 222 25.38 -11.42 -7.08
CA TYR A 222 24.06 -11.00 -7.56
C TYR A 222 24.13 -10.32 -8.91
N PHE A 223 25.21 -9.61 -9.21
CA PHE A 223 25.45 -9.07 -10.55
C PHE A 223 25.57 -10.17 -11.61
N ILE A 224 26.30 -11.25 -11.33
CA ILE A 224 26.38 -12.41 -12.22
C ILE A 224 24.99 -13.02 -12.43
N LYS A 225 24.25 -13.28 -11.36
CA LYS A 225 22.88 -13.82 -11.44
C LYS A 225 21.94 -12.90 -12.24
N PHE A 226 22.03 -11.59 -12.04
CA PHE A 226 21.30 -10.60 -12.85
C PHE A 226 21.65 -10.74 -14.34
N LYS A 227 22.94 -10.78 -14.71
CA LYS A 227 23.39 -10.90 -16.10
C LYS A 227 22.96 -12.22 -16.74
N LEU A 228 23.05 -13.33 -16.02
CA LEU A 228 22.59 -14.64 -16.51
C LEU A 228 21.08 -14.66 -16.76
N ASN A 229 20.27 -14.13 -15.85
CA ASN A 229 18.82 -14.05 -16.05
C ASN A 229 18.47 -13.11 -17.22
N LYS A 230 19.17 -12.01 -17.39
CA LYS A 230 19.01 -11.10 -18.53
C LYS A 230 19.33 -11.80 -19.86
N TYR A 231 20.38 -12.60 -19.88
CA TYR A 231 20.77 -13.37 -21.07
C TYR A 231 19.74 -14.45 -21.40
N LYS A 232 19.29 -15.22 -20.40
CA LYS A 232 18.22 -16.22 -20.56
C LYS A 232 16.94 -15.61 -21.14
N ARG A 233 16.49 -14.46 -20.63
CA ARG A 233 15.32 -13.75 -21.16
C ARG A 233 15.48 -13.34 -22.65
N LYS A 234 16.71 -12.97 -23.07
CA LYS A 234 16.97 -12.59 -24.46
C LYS A 234 16.94 -13.79 -25.43
N LEU A 235 17.24 -14.99 -24.93
CA LEU A 235 17.32 -16.21 -25.75
C LEU A 235 15.99 -16.95 -25.80
N PHE A 236 15.18 -16.90 -24.74
CA PHE A 236 14.02 -17.78 -24.55
C PHE A 236 12.73 -17.01 -24.22
N GLY A 237 12.74 -15.70 -24.11
CA GLY A 237 11.60 -14.80 -23.92
C GLY A 237 11.44 -13.91 -25.11
#